data_53bae2aae1e357acb2e67d11c7c27ef9
#
_entry.id   53bae2aae1e357acb2e67d11c7c27ef9
#
_cell.length_a   1.000
_cell.length_b   1.000
_cell.length_c   1.000
_cell.angle_alpha   90.00
_cell.angle_beta   90.00
_cell.angle_gamma   90.00
#
_symmetry.space_group_name_H-M   'P 1'
#
loop_
_entity.id
_entity.type
_entity.pdbx_description
1 polymer ?
#
loop_
_entity_poly.entity_id
_entity_poly.type
_entity_poly.pdbx_seq_one_letter_code
_entity_poly.pdbx_strand_id
1 'polypeptide(L)'
;MNFIKTSFLSGLSTAISLLARLISTKIVAVYLGTNGMFLMGQLKDFLRLSNTVSSFGIENGIIKYTSEYEKQETELRGIIGTSFKINFFSAIIVSVLILIFNENIAYFLQINFDKNFYFLLLIISIISASIHTCFLSIYNGLKKIELYVLINIFSNILSAIVIIILVLKMEIIGAFYALALNQILSLLINIIFYIYFRPFKIKWILESFFKDNFKKLSKFSIMAVAGPTCLIISTFIIRNHIYNEFGSNFAGSWEAMWRISAIYLLFLITTFKFYLIPTFSKLNDEKLKLEVFKIWKVTIPIIIIITIGVYLTKNVIIDILLSKEFILINTIIFFHLLGDIIKINCWVLGNIMISKADTKSFVLFQIEWSALFIIFSYIFINIYGFVGVSISYFITYIIHFSLLNLYYRKLLWINKN
;
A
#
# COMPACT_ATOMS: atom_id res chain seq x y z
N MET A 1 -27.93 -3.60 1.56
CA MET A 1 -27.19 -4.88 1.49
C MET A 1 -26.92 -5.36 2.90
N ASN A 2 -27.05 -6.67 3.17
CA ASN A 2 -26.88 -7.19 4.53
C ASN A 2 -25.39 -7.16 4.92
N PHE A 3 -25.05 -6.65 6.12
CA PHE A 3 -23.67 -6.53 6.63
C PHE A 3 -22.87 -7.84 6.50
N ILE A 4 -23.53 -8.97 6.80
CA ILE A 4 -22.92 -10.32 6.72
C ILE A 4 -22.49 -10.64 5.27
N LYS A 5 -23.35 -10.37 4.27
CA LYS A 5 -23.02 -10.60 2.86
C LYS A 5 -21.85 -9.74 2.41
N THR A 6 -21.82 -8.47 2.82
CA THR A 6 -20.70 -7.55 2.50
C THR A 6 -19.39 -8.03 3.10
N SER A 7 -19.40 -8.41 4.38
CA SER A 7 -18.22 -8.90 5.08
C SER A 7 -17.69 -10.19 4.47
N PHE A 8 -18.58 -11.13 4.13
CA PHE A 8 -18.21 -12.39 3.48
C PHE A 8 -17.58 -12.15 2.10
N LEU A 9 -18.21 -11.34 1.24
CA LEU A 9 -17.66 -11.02 -0.09
C LEU A 9 -16.32 -10.31 -0.02
N SER A 10 -16.17 -9.34 0.90
CA SER A 10 -14.89 -8.64 1.10
C SER A 10 -13.81 -9.58 1.65
N GLY A 11 -14.17 -10.50 2.55
CA GLY A 11 -13.27 -11.53 3.05
C GLY A 11 -12.80 -12.48 1.96
N LEU A 12 -13.72 -12.95 1.11
CA LEU A 12 -13.41 -13.80 -0.05
C LEU A 12 -12.48 -13.10 -1.04
N SER A 13 -12.77 -11.83 -1.37
CA SER A 13 -11.89 -11.03 -2.24
C SER A 13 -10.48 -10.89 -1.65
N THR A 14 -10.38 -10.64 -0.35
CA THR A 14 -9.10 -10.54 0.34
C THR A 14 -8.34 -11.85 0.32
N ALA A 15 -8.99 -12.98 0.56
CA ALA A 15 -8.38 -14.32 0.49
C ALA A 15 -7.85 -14.64 -0.91
N ILE A 16 -8.65 -14.39 -1.96
CA ILE A 16 -8.22 -14.58 -3.36
C ILE A 16 -7.05 -13.67 -3.71
N SER A 17 -7.08 -12.40 -3.28
CA SER A 17 -5.99 -11.46 -3.49
C SER A 17 -4.70 -11.90 -2.79
N LEU A 18 -4.80 -12.47 -1.59
CA LEU A 18 -3.66 -13.05 -0.86
C LEU A 18 -3.08 -14.24 -1.61
N LEU A 19 -3.91 -15.19 -2.03
CA LEU A 19 -3.47 -16.37 -2.78
C LEU A 19 -2.77 -15.95 -4.09
N ALA A 20 -3.34 -15.01 -4.84
CA ALA A 20 -2.73 -14.48 -6.06
C ALA A 20 -1.35 -13.85 -5.79
N ARG A 21 -1.21 -13.10 -4.69
CA ARG A 21 0.08 -12.49 -4.27
C ARG A 21 1.09 -13.55 -3.83
N LEU A 22 0.66 -14.58 -3.09
CA LEU A 22 1.53 -15.68 -2.65
C LEU A 22 2.08 -16.44 -3.86
N ILE A 23 1.20 -16.82 -4.80
CA ILE A 23 1.59 -17.51 -6.03
C ILE A 23 2.56 -16.65 -6.85
N SER A 24 2.24 -15.38 -7.07
CA SER A 24 3.11 -14.45 -7.80
C SER A 24 4.47 -14.28 -7.10
N THR A 25 4.51 -14.22 -5.78
CA THR A 25 5.74 -14.11 -5.00
C THR A 25 6.58 -15.38 -5.12
N LYS A 26 5.96 -16.56 -5.02
CA LYS A 26 6.63 -17.86 -5.20
C LYS A 26 7.24 -17.99 -6.59
N ILE A 27 6.50 -17.66 -7.64
CA ILE A 27 6.98 -17.71 -9.03
C ILE A 27 8.21 -16.80 -9.20
N VAL A 28 8.13 -15.56 -8.74
CA VAL A 28 9.27 -14.62 -8.79
C VAL A 28 10.46 -15.16 -8.00
N ALA A 29 10.24 -15.69 -6.80
CA ALA A 29 11.30 -16.21 -5.95
C ALA A 29 12.00 -17.45 -6.57
N VAL A 30 11.25 -18.35 -7.19
CA VAL A 30 11.79 -19.59 -7.76
C VAL A 30 12.48 -19.35 -9.11
N TYR A 31 11.87 -18.54 -9.98
CA TYR A 31 12.38 -18.37 -11.35
C TYR A 31 13.34 -17.20 -11.50
N LEU A 32 13.24 -16.16 -10.69
CA LEU A 32 14.06 -14.96 -10.80
C LEU A 32 15.01 -14.77 -9.60
N GLY A 33 14.87 -15.59 -8.56
CA GLY A 33 15.72 -15.56 -7.38
C GLY A 33 15.67 -14.23 -6.61
N THR A 34 16.70 -13.98 -5.83
CA THR A 34 16.85 -12.77 -5.02
C THR A 34 17.00 -11.52 -5.87
N ASN A 35 17.72 -11.59 -7.00
CA ASN A 35 17.87 -10.44 -7.90
C ASN A 35 16.52 -10.01 -8.50
N GLY A 36 15.71 -10.98 -8.97
CA GLY A 36 14.37 -10.68 -9.46
C GLY A 36 13.46 -10.10 -8.38
N MET A 37 13.60 -10.57 -7.14
CA MET A 37 12.84 -10.04 -6.01
C MET A 37 13.23 -8.57 -5.72
N PHE A 38 14.51 -8.23 -5.75
CA PHE A 38 15.03 -6.86 -5.62
C PHE A 38 14.46 -5.93 -6.70
N LEU A 39 14.64 -6.28 -7.98
CA LEU A 39 14.19 -5.45 -9.11
C LEU A 39 12.67 -5.28 -9.14
N MET A 40 11.92 -6.35 -8.85
CA MET A 40 10.47 -6.28 -8.71
C MET A 40 10.02 -5.43 -7.54
N GLY A 41 10.79 -5.38 -6.45
CA GLY A 41 10.57 -4.48 -5.32
C GLY A 41 10.71 -3.02 -5.74
N GLN A 42 11.81 -2.68 -6.42
CA GLN A 42 12.08 -1.33 -6.93
C GLN A 42 10.96 -0.87 -7.88
N LEU A 43 10.61 -1.70 -8.86
CA LEU A 43 9.56 -1.36 -9.82
C LEU A 43 8.18 -1.21 -9.17
N LYS A 44 7.83 -2.11 -8.23
CA LYS A 44 6.56 -2.03 -7.48
C LYS A 44 6.46 -0.75 -6.66
N ASP A 45 7.54 -0.35 -6.00
CA ASP A 45 7.57 0.90 -5.25
C ASP A 45 7.43 2.11 -6.16
N PHE A 46 8.14 2.12 -7.30
CA PHE A 46 8.01 3.15 -8.32
C PHE A 46 6.56 3.25 -8.84
N LEU A 47 5.96 2.14 -9.25
CA LEU A 47 4.56 2.11 -9.71
C LEU A 47 3.57 2.55 -8.64
N ARG A 48 3.78 2.12 -7.39
CA ARG A 48 2.92 2.49 -6.27
C ARG A 48 3.00 4.00 -5.98
N LEU A 49 4.20 4.57 -5.97
CA LEU A 49 4.40 6.01 -5.81
C LEU A 49 3.71 6.78 -6.95
N SER A 50 3.99 6.38 -8.20
CA SER A 50 3.39 6.99 -9.38
C SER A 50 1.86 6.92 -9.35
N ASN A 51 1.28 5.79 -8.96
CA ASN A 51 -0.17 5.61 -8.84
C ASN A 51 -0.76 6.47 -7.70
N THR A 52 -0.08 6.56 -6.56
CA THR A 52 -0.54 7.39 -5.43
C THR A 52 -0.57 8.87 -5.81
N VAL A 53 0.44 9.34 -6.52
CA VAL A 53 0.51 10.74 -7.00
C VAL A 53 -0.49 10.97 -8.14
N SER A 54 -0.62 10.03 -9.09
CA SER A 54 -1.54 10.16 -10.23
C SER A 54 -3.01 10.11 -9.83
N SER A 55 -3.37 9.43 -8.71
CA SER A 55 -4.72 9.48 -8.15
C SER A 55 -4.96 10.73 -7.29
N PHE A 56 -3.96 11.58 -7.10
CA PHE A 56 -4.00 12.74 -6.23
C PHE A 56 -4.45 12.44 -4.79
N GLY A 57 -4.50 11.16 -4.39
CA GLY A 57 -4.95 10.72 -3.06
C GLY A 57 -6.41 11.04 -2.72
N ILE A 58 -7.26 11.30 -3.72
CA ILE A 58 -8.67 11.72 -3.50
C ILE A 58 -9.63 10.56 -3.29
N GLU A 59 -9.17 9.32 -3.27
CA GLU A 59 -10.00 8.11 -3.19
C GLU A 59 -11.01 8.15 -2.03
N ASN A 60 -10.55 8.48 -0.83
CA ASN A 60 -11.41 8.59 0.36
C ASN A 60 -12.43 9.72 0.22
N GLY A 61 -12.06 10.82 -0.44
CA GLY A 61 -12.97 11.92 -0.76
C GLY A 61 -14.06 11.48 -1.73
N ILE A 62 -13.70 10.75 -2.78
CA ILE A 62 -14.65 10.18 -3.74
C ILE A 62 -15.64 9.26 -3.02
N ILE A 63 -15.15 8.31 -2.22
CA ILE A 63 -15.99 7.37 -1.46
C ILE A 63 -16.98 8.13 -0.57
N LYS A 64 -16.49 9.12 0.18
CA LYS A 64 -17.32 9.92 1.09
C LYS A 64 -18.42 10.67 0.33
N TYR A 65 -18.05 11.51 -0.62
CA TYR A 65 -19.00 12.41 -1.27
C TYR A 65 -19.93 11.70 -2.26
N THR A 66 -19.51 10.61 -2.90
CA THR A 66 -20.44 9.79 -3.69
C THR A 66 -21.47 9.10 -2.79
N SER A 67 -21.12 8.69 -1.59
CA SER A 67 -22.07 8.13 -0.62
C SER A 67 -23.00 9.20 -0.02
N GLU A 68 -22.48 10.41 0.24
CA GLU A 68 -23.24 11.53 0.79
C GLU A 68 -24.30 12.03 -0.21
N TYR A 69 -23.92 12.14 -1.48
CA TYR A 69 -24.77 12.66 -2.55
C TYR A 69 -25.50 11.58 -3.37
N GLU A 70 -25.54 10.34 -2.88
CA GLU A 70 -26.16 9.20 -3.61
C GLU A 70 -27.57 9.50 -4.15
N LYS A 71 -28.36 10.28 -3.37
CA LYS A 71 -29.74 10.68 -3.71
C LYS A 71 -29.85 12.05 -4.41
N GLN A 72 -28.75 12.77 -4.59
CA GLN A 72 -28.72 14.13 -5.18
C GLN A 72 -27.96 14.07 -6.52
N GLU A 73 -28.70 13.81 -7.61
CA GLU A 73 -28.10 13.53 -8.93
C GLU A 73 -27.18 14.67 -9.41
N THR A 74 -27.52 15.95 -9.18
CA THR A 74 -26.70 17.09 -9.61
C THR A 74 -25.34 17.13 -8.90
N GLU A 75 -25.33 16.98 -7.57
CA GLU A 75 -24.12 16.99 -6.77
C GLU A 75 -23.25 15.76 -7.07
N LEU A 76 -23.90 14.56 -7.16
CA LEU A 76 -23.23 13.32 -7.49
C LEU A 76 -22.53 13.39 -8.84
N ARG A 77 -23.21 13.93 -9.87
CA ARG A 77 -22.66 14.15 -11.21
C ARG A 77 -21.44 15.06 -11.17
N GLY A 78 -21.53 16.17 -10.41
CA GLY A 78 -20.41 17.11 -10.24
C GLY A 78 -19.19 16.50 -9.53
N ILE A 79 -19.40 15.66 -8.50
CA ILE A 79 -18.31 14.94 -7.82
C ILE A 79 -17.64 13.93 -8.78
N ILE A 80 -18.43 13.11 -9.50
CA ILE A 80 -17.90 12.12 -10.42
C ILE A 80 -17.08 12.79 -11.53
N GLY A 81 -17.62 13.80 -12.23
CA GLY A 81 -16.92 14.50 -13.29
C GLY A 81 -15.64 15.19 -12.83
N THR A 82 -15.68 15.86 -11.66
CA THR A 82 -14.49 16.50 -11.07
C THR A 82 -13.44 15.46 -10.71
N SER A 83 -13.82 14.32 -10.14
CA SER A 83 -12.90 13.24 -9.76
C SER A 83 -12.18 12.65 -10.96
N PHE A 84 -12.88 12.34 -12.05
CA PHE A 84 -12.25 11.85 -13.27
C PHE A 84 -11.26 12.85 -13.86
N LYS A 85 -11.59 14.15 -13.87
CA LYS A 85 -10.69 15.19 -14.38
C LYS A 85 -9.43 15.31 -13.51
N ILE A 86 -9.56 15.31 -12.17
CA ILE A 86 -8.40 15.34 -11.28
C ILE A 86 -7.49 14.13 -11.56
N ASN A 87 -8.04 12.92 -11.57
CA ASN A 87 -7.26 11.71 -11.83
C ASN A 87 -6.59 11.73 -13.20
N PHE A 88 -7.31 12.14 -14.25
CA PHE A 88 -6.78 12.19 -15.61
C PHE A 88 -5.64 13.20 -15.75
N PHE A 89 -5.83 14.45 -15.28
CA PHE A 89 -4.80 15.48 -15.38
C PHE A 89 -3.58 15.18 -14.50
N SER A 90 -3.79 14.66 -13.28
CA SER A 90 -2.68 14.22 -12.42
C SER A 90 -1.90 13.07 -13.06
N ALA A 91 -2.58 12.11 -13.69
CA ALA A 91 -1.93 11.01 -14.40
C ALA A 91 -1.11 11.51 -15.61
N ILE A 92 -1.61 12.49 -16.35
CA ILE A 92 -0.85 13.13 -17.46
C ILE A 92 0.41 13.81 -16.90
N ILE A 93 0.31 14.57 -15.82
CA ILE A 93 1.47 15.25 -15.22
C ILE A 93 2.53 14.22 -14.81
N VAL A 94 2.13 13.14 -14.11
CA VAL A 94 3.06 12.06 -13.73
C VAL A 94 3.68 11.40 -14.96
N SER A 95 2.89 11.15 -16.00
CA SER A 95 3.36 10.57 -17.27
C SER A 95 4.39 11.45 -17.97
N VAL A 96 4.17 12.76 -18.01
CA VAL A 96 5.13 13.73 -18.56
C VAL A 96 6.43 13.75 -17.75
N LEU A 97 6.35 13.72 -16.42
CA LEU A 97 7.54 13.63 -15.57
C LEU A 97 8.33 12.35 -15.83
N ILE A 98 7.64 11.21 -16.01
CA ILE A 98 8.29 9.93 -16.35
C ILE A 98 9.00 10.01 -17.71
N LEU A 99 8.42 10.69 -18.70
CA LEU A 99 9.09 10.90 -20.00
C LEU A 99 10.32 11.79 -19.89
N ILE A 100 10.24 12.87 -19.12
CA ILE A 100 11.38 13.78 -18.91
C ILE A 100 12.54 13.08 -18.21
N PHE A 101 12.25 12.26 -17.20
CA PHE A 101 13.25 11.58 -16.39
C PHE A 101 13.48 10.12 -16.77
N ASN A 102 13.11 9.69 -17.98
CA ASN A 102 13.13 8.29 -18.40
C ASN A 102 14.51 7.63 -18.24
N GLU A 103 15.61 8.32 -18.61
CA GLU A 103 16.96 7.80 -18.46
C GLU A 103 17.36 7.59 -17.01
N ASN A 104 17.04 8.55 -16.14
CA ASN A 104 17.29 8.44 -14.71
C ASN A 104 16.49 7.27 -14.10
N ILE A 105 15.21 7.16 -14.47
CA ILE A 105 14.33 6.08 -14.01
C ILE A 105 14.84 4.72 -14.53
N ALA A 106 15.25 4.64 -15.80
CA ALA A 106 15.81 3.41 -16.37
C ALA A 106 17.08 2.97 -15.63
N TYR A 107 17.97 3.90 -15.32
CA TYR A 107 19.17 3.64 -14.54
C TYR A 107 18.83 3.10 -13.14
N PHE A 108 17.94 3.77 -12.42
CA PHE A 108 17.53 3.37 -11.08
C PHE A 108 16.78 2.03 -11.03
N LEU A 109 15.97 1.75 -12.04
CA LEU A 109 15.21 0.50 -12.14
C LEU A 109 16.01 -0.61 -12.83
N GLN A 110 17.25 -0.32 -13.26
CA GLN A 110 18.14 -1.23 -14.00
C GLN A 110 17.48 -1.83 -15.26
N ILE A 111 16.77 -0.98 -16.02
CA ILE A 111 16.11 -1.38 -17.26
C ILE A 111 17.15 -1.44 -18.39
N ASN A 112 17.51 -2.65 -18.82
CA ASN A 112 18.54 -2.93 -19.83
C ASN A 112 17.94 -3.52 -21.13
N PHE A 113 16.64 -3.34 -21.38
CA PHE A 113 15.92 -3.81 -22.56
C PHE A 113 15.23 -2.62 -23.26
N ASP A 114 14.39 -2.87 -24.29
CA ASP A 114 13.75 -1.80 -25.06
C ASP A 114 13.02 -0.79 -24.16
N LYS A 115 13.72 0.31 -23.84
CA LYS A 115 13.28 1.36 -22.96
C LYS A 115 12.07 2.09 -23.53
N ASN A 116 12.07 2.42 -24.81
CA ASN A 116 11.06 3.27 -25.43
C ASN A 116 9.68 2.61 -25.36
N PHE A 117 9.59 1.35 -25.77
CA PHE A 117 8.36 0.60 -25.68
C PHE A 117 7.89 0.40 -24.22
N TYR A 118 8.84 0.12 -23.31
CA TYR A 118 8.51 -0.09 -21.92
C TYR A 118 8.00 1.20 -21.24
N PHE A 119 8.62 2.35 -21.49
CA PHE A 119 8.14 3.63 -20.93
C PHE A 119 6.77 4.03 -21.49
N LEU A 120 6.50 3.78 -22.79
CA LEU A 120 5.16 3.96 -23.34
C LEU A 120 4.13 3.08 -22.60
N LEU A 121 4.46 1.83 -22.35
CA LEU A 121 3.61 0.91 -21.61
C LEU A 121 3.40 1.37 -20.15
N LEU A 122 4.44 1.89 -19.48
CA LEU A 122 4.34 2.46 -18.14
C LEU A 122 3.39 3.67 -18.09
N ILE A 123 3.44 4.56 -19.07
CA ILE A 123 2.55 5.71 -19.16
C ILE A 123 1.09 5.25 -19.27
N ILE A 124 0.81 4.33 -20.20
CA ILE A 124 -0.53 3.78 -20.36
C ILE A 124 -0.98 3.09 -19.07
N SER A 125 -0.07 2.38 -18.40
CA SER A 125 -0.31 1.71 -17.12
C SER A 125 -0.73 2.71 -16.02
N ILE A 126 -0.03 3.82 -15.87
CA ILE A 126 -0.31 4.83 -14.83
C ILE A 126 -1.63 5.55 -15.08
N ILE A 127 -1.91 5.91 -16.32
CA ILE A 127 -3.21 6.50 -16.69
C ILE A 127 -4.33 5.48 -16.41
N SER A 128 -4.13 4.23 -16.80
CA SER A 128 -5.09 3.15 -16.53
C SER A 128 -5.33 2.93 -15.04
N ALA A 129 -4.26 2.93 -14.23
CA ALA A 129 -4.36 2.78 -12.79
C ALA A 129 -5.15 3.90 -12.13
N SER A 130 -4.90 5.15 -12.51
CA SER A 130 -5.60 6.31 -11.97
C SER A 130 -7.09 6.26 -12.28
N ILE A 131 -7.45 5.95 -13.52
CA ILE A 131 -8.86 5.80 -13.96
C ILE A 131 -9.51 4.61 -13.25
N HIS A 132 -8.84 3.45 -13.18
CA HIS A 132 -9.33 2.26 -12.50
C HIS A 132 -9.64 2.54 -11.02
N THR A 133 -8.74 3.19 -10.32
CA THR A 133 -8.90 3.59 -8.91
C THR A 133 -10.08 4.54 -8.72
N CYS A 134 -10.28 5.50 -9.64
CA CYS A 134 -11.43 6.40 -9.61
C CYS A 134 -12.75 5.61 -9.71
N PHE A 135 -12.88 4.68 -10.65
CA PHE A 135 -14.05 3.82 -10.77
C PHE A 135 -14.31 3.01 -9.50
N LEU A 136 -13.29 2.35 -8.97
CA LEU A 136 -13.42 1.55 -7.74
C LEU A 136 -13.88 2.38 -6.55
N SER A 137 -13.37 3.61 -6.42
CA SER A 137 -13.76 4.54 -5.36
C SER A 137 -15.23 4.95 -5.49
N ILE A 138 -15.71 5.20 -6.72
CA ILE A 138 -17.14 5.51 -6.99
C ILE A 138 -18.02 4.31 -6.65
N TYR A 139 -17.66 3.09 -7.06
CA TYR A 139 -18.45 1.88 -6.75
C TYR A 139 -18.56 1.65 -5.26
N ASN A 140 -17.46 1.85 -4.55
CA ASN A 140 -17.45 1.75 -3.08
C ASN A 140 -18.37 2.80 -2.43
N GLY A 141 -18.29 4.06 -2.85
CA GLY A 141 -19.15 5.12 -2.35
C GLY A 141 -20.63 4.91 -2.67
N LEU A 142 -20.96 4.42 -3.85
CA LEU A 142 -22.33 4.03 -4.25
C LEU A 142 -22.78 2.68 -3.65
N LYS A 143 -22.00 2.10 -2.73
CA LYS A 143 -22.28 0.81 -2.07
C LYS A 143 -22.49 -0.35 -3.03
N LYS A 144 -21.93 -0.27 -4.24
CA LYS A 144 -21.92 -1.36 -5.23
C LYS A 144 -20.80 -2.37 -4.92
N ILE A 145 -20.83 -2.91 -3.69
CA ILE A 145 -19.74 -3.72 -3.13
C ILE A 145 -19.54 -5.01 -3.93
N GLU A 146 -20.61 -5.62 -4.42
CA GLU A 146 -20.50 -6.84 -5.26
C GLU A 146 -19.67 -6.57 -6.51
N LEU A 147 -19.95 -5.47 -7.21
CA LEU A 147 -19.20 -5.05 -8.38
C LEU A 147 -17.73 -4.76 -8.05
N TYR A 148 -17.48 -4.02 -6.98
CA TYR A 148 -16.14 -3.74 -6.47
C TYR A 148 -15.34 -5.05 -6.20
N VAL A 149 -15.97 -6.01 -5.54
CA VAL A 149 -15.37 -7.30 -5.19
C VAL A 149 -15.08 -8.13 -6.43
N LEU A 150 -16.04 -8.25 -7.35
CA LEU A 150 -15.86 -9.02 -8.60
C LEU A 150 -14.70 -8.47 -9.43
N ILE A 151 -14.64 -7.15 -9.64
CA ILE A 151 -13.54 -6.52 -10.38
C ILE A 151 -12.19 -6.83 -9.72
N ASN A 152 -12.08 -6.70 -8.39
CA ASN A 152 -10.84 -7.01 -7.68
C ASN A 152 -10.45 -8.50 -7.81
N ILE A 153 -11.40 -9.43 -7.71
CA ILE A 153 -11.15 -10.86 -7.86
C ILE A 153 -10.59 -11.16 -9.26
N PHE A 154 -11.31 -10.75 -10.31
CA PHE A 154 -10.89 -11.01 -11.67
C PHE A 154 -9.57 -10.33 -12.02
N SER A 155 -9.35 -9.09 -11.55
CA SER A 155 -8.09 -8.37 -11.75
C SER A 155 -6.90 -9.09 -11.07
N ASN A 156 -7.08 -9.57 -9.84
CA ASN A 156 -6.00 -10.27 -9.13
C ASN A 156 -5.69 -11.65 -9.75
N ILE A 157 -6.71 -12.40 -10.18
CA ILE A 157 -6.53 -13.68 -10.86
C ILE A 157 -5.80 -13.48 -12.19
N LEU A 158 -6.28 -12.54 -13.02
CA LEU A 158 -5.66 -12.27 -14.32
C LEU A 158 -4.23 -11.75 -14.15
N SER A 159 -3.97 -10.90 -13.17
CA SER A 159 -2.62 -10.44 -12.82
C SER A 159 -1.69 -11.59 -12.46
N ALA A 160 -2.16 -12.55 -11.66
CA ALA A 160 -1.37 -13.72 -11.30
C ALA A 160 -1.07 -14.60 -12.53
N ILE A 161 -2.04 -14.81 -13.40
CA ILE A 161 -1.86 -15.58 -14.63
C ILE A 161 -0.83 -14.90 -15.55
N VAL A 162 -0.98 -13.59 -15.77
CA VAL A 162 -0.08 -12.83 -16.66
C VAL A 162 1.35 -12.82 -16.14
N ILE A 163 1.56 -12.62 -14.82
CA ILE A 163 2.91 -12.64 -14.26
C ILE A 163 3.54 -14.03 -14.40
N ILE A 164 2.79 -15.12 -14.18
CA ILE A 164 3.27 -16.47 -14.35
C ILE A 164 3.73 -16.70 -15.80
N ILE A 165 2.84 -16.42 -16.77
CA ILE A 165 3.12 -16.65 -18.19
C ILE A 165 4.34 -15.86 -18.66
N LEU A 166 4.39 -14.55 -18.31
CA LEU A 166 5.45 -13.67 -18.78
C LEU A 166 6.80 -13.96 -18.09
N VAL A 167 6.80 -14.30 -16.80
CA VAL A 167 8.02 -14.71 -16.09
C VAL A 167 8.57 -16.00 -16.67
N LEU A 168 7.73 -16.99 -16.95
CA LEU A 168 8.16 -18.27 -17.54
C LEU A 168 8.71 -18.11 -18.96
N LYS A 169 8.23 -17.11 -19.73
CA LYS A 169 8.65 -16.90 -21.13
C LYS A 169 9.81 -15.93 -21.29
N MET A 170 9.87 -14.90 -20.47
CA MET A 170 10.76 -13.74 -20.66
C MET A 170 11.54 -13.38 -19.38
N GLU A 171 11.50 -14.24 -18.37
CA GLU A 171 12.20 -14.04 -17.10
C GLU A 171 11.94 -12.67 -16.48
N ILE A 172 13.00 -11.92 -16.14
CA ILE A 172 12.90 -10.61 -15.47
C ILE A 172 12.19 -9.56 -16.36
N ILE A 173 12.43 -9.61 -17.67
CA ILE A 173 11.78 -8.69 -18.63
C ILE A 173 10.26 -8.94 -18.60
N GLY A 174 9.87 -10.21 -18.59
CA GLY A 174 8.47 -10.61 -18.47
C GLY A 174 7.82 -10.13 -17.18
N ALA A 175 8.56 -10.15 -16.06
CA ALA A 175 8.08 -9.61 -14.79
C ALA A 175 7.81 -8.09 -14.85
N PHE A 176 8.69 -7.34 -15.52
CA PHE A 176 8.52 -5.91 -15.75
C PHE A 176 7.28 -5.61 -16.61
N TYR A 177 7.14 -6.32 -17.74
CA TYR A 177 5.94 -6.18 -18.57
C TYR A 177 4.66 -6.58 -17.85
N ALA A 178 4.68 -7.66 -17.07
CA ALA A 178 3.53 -8.09 -16.29
C ALA A 178 3.03 -7.02 -15.31
N LEU A 179 3.94 -6.34 -14.60
CA LEU A 179 3.57 -5.29 -13.66
C LEU A 179 2.95 -4.07 -14.36
N ALA A 180 3.48 -3.68 -15.51
CA ALA A 180 2.92 -2.58 -16.30
C ALA A 180 1.55 -2.98 -16.89
N LEU A 181 1.43 -4.18 -17.49
CA LEU A 181 0.18 -4.66 -18.08
C LEU A 181 -0.93 -4.85 -17.04
N ASN A 182 -0.60 -5.18 -15.80
CA ASN A 182 -1.58 -5.44 -14.74
C ASN A 182 -2.60 -4.31 -14.59
N GLN A 183 -2.16 -3.06 -14.59
CA GLN A 183 -3.05 -1.90 -14.42
C GLN A 183 -3.96 -1.70 -15.64
N ILE A 184 -3.43 -1.93 -16.83
CA ILE A 184 -4.18 -1.85 -18.09
C ILE A 184 -5.28 -2.92 -18.11
N LEU A 185 -4.93 -4.15 -17.77
CA LEU A 185 -5.86 -5.27 -17.70
C LEU A 185 -6.94 -5.06 -16.63
N SER A 186 -6.55 -4.50 -15.47
CA SER A 186 -7.49 -4.17 -14.41
C SER A 186 -8.51 -3.10 -14.86
N LEU A 187 -8.07 -2.11 -15.63
CA LEU A 187 -8.99 -1.13 -16.23
C LEU A 187 -9.88 -1.77 -17.28
N LEU A 188 -9.37 -2.65 -18.14
CA LEU A 188 -10.18 -3.36 -19.13
C LEU A 188 -11.27 -4.21 -18.47
N ILE A 189 -10.94 -4.97 -17.43
CA ILE A 189 -11.93 -5.71 -16.62
C ILE A 189 -12.97 -4.74 -16.06
N ASN A 190 -12.53 -3.62 -15.51
CA ASN A 190 -13.43 -2.62 -14.96
C ASN A 190 -14.40 -2.08 -16.02
N ILE A 191 -13.92 -1.77 -17.23
CA ILE A 191 -14.74 -1.30 -18.35
C ILE A 191 -15.76 -2.37 -18.77
N ILE A 192 -15.35 -3.65 -18.86
CA ILE A 192 -16.27 -4.77 -19.19
C ILE A 192 -17.41 -4.83 -18.15
N PHE A 193 -17.07 -4.83 -16.88
CA PHE A 193 -18.07 -4.84 -15.80
C PHE A 193 -18.93 -3.57 -15.78
N TYR A 194 -18.32 -2.41 -16.09
CA TYR A 194 -19.09 -1.17 -16.24
C TYR A 194 -20.16 -1.26 -17.35
N ILE A 195 -19.81 -1.77 -18.52
CA ILE A 195 -20.74 -1.93 -19.64
C ILE A 195 -21.89 -2.85 -19.26
N TYR A 196 -21.63 -3.90 -18.48
CA TYR A 196 -22.64 -4.87 -18.05
C TYR A 196 -23.56 -4.31 -16.95
N PHE A 197 -22.99 -3.74 -15.89
CA PHE A 197 -23.74 -3.32 -14.69
C PHE A 197 -24.23 -1.88 -14.73
N ARG A 198 -23.61 -1.00 -15.51
CA ARG A 198 -23.94 0.45 -15.67
C ARG A 198 -24.26 1.14 -14.33
N PRO A 199 -23.35 1.16 -13.35
CA PRO A 199 -23.61 1.62 -11.99
C PRO A 199 -23.93 3.12 -11.87
N PHE A 200 -23.54 3.92 -12.87
CA PHE A 200 -23.86 5.34 -13.05
C PHE A 200 -23.87 5.70 -14.53
N LYS A 201 -24.36 6.89 -14.89
CA LYS A 201 -24.41 7.34 -16.30
C LYS A 201 -23.03 7.77 -16.78
N ILE A 202 -22.54 7.21 -17.90
CA ILE A 202 -21.20 7.51 -18.46
C ILE A 202 -21.03 9.01 -18.74
N LYS A 203 -22.09 9.71 -19.11
CA LYS A 203 -22.09 11.15 -19.38
C LYS A 203 -21.61 11.98 -18.17
N TRP A 204 -21.72 11.46 -16.95
CA TRP A 204 -21.27 12.15 -15.74
C TRP A 204 -19.75 12.29 -15.66
N ILE A 205 -19.00 11.44 -16.36
CA ILE A 205 -17.53 11.55 -16.47
C ILE A 205 -17.13 12.84 -17.20
N LEU A 206 -17.93 13.28 -18.18
CA LEU A 206 -17.68 14.47 -18.98
C LEU A 206 -18.20 15.77 -18.34
N GLU A 207 -18.82 15.68 -17.16
CA GLU A 207 -19.37 16.84 -16.44
C GLU A 207 -18.28 17.90 -16.15
N SER A 208 -18.68 19.15 -16.01
CA SER A 208 -17.77 20.27 -15.78
C SER A 208 -16.94 20.09 -14.51
N PHE A 209 -15.76 20.73 -14.49
CA PHE A 209 -14.92 20.79 -13.31
C PHE A 209 -15.45 21.86 -12.35
N PHE A 210 -15.73 21.47 -11.11
CA PHE A 210 -16.23 22.39 -10.08
C PHE A 210 -15.16 22.63 -9.01
N LYS A 211 -14.73 23.89 -8.84
CA LYS A 211 -13.70 24.27 -7.85
C LYS A 211 -14.06 23.87 -6.42
N ASP A 212 -15.33 23.93 -6.05
CA ASP A 212 -15.77 23.56 -4.71
C ASP A 212 -15.66 22.05 -4.49
N ASN A 213 -15.97 21.23 -5.50
CA ASN A 213 -15.74 19.79 -5.44
C ASN A 213 -14.25 19.44 -5.36
N PHE A 214 -13.41 20.16 -6.10
CA PHE A 214 -11.95 20.02 -5.97
C PHE A 214 -11.48 20.31 -4.54
N LYS A 215 -11.91 21.42 -3.92
CA LYS A 215 -11.57 21.74 -2.52
C LYS A 215 -12.04 20.67 -1.54
N LYS A 216 -13.27 20.15 -1.74
CA LYS A 216 -13.81 19.05 -0.92
C LYS A 216 -12.93 17.79 -1.03
N LEU A 217 -12.60 17.36 -2.25
CA LEU A 217 -11.84 16.14 -2.53
C LEU A 217 -10.39 16.26 -2.05
N SER A 218 -9.72 17.40 -2.32
CA SER A 218 -8.30 17.60 -1.97
C SER A 218 -8.01 17.64 -0.47
N LYS A 219 -9.01 17.88 0.39
CA LYS A 219 -8.84 17.78 1.85
C LYS A 219 -8.36 16.39 2.30
N PHE A 220 -8.62 15.35 1.52
CA PHE A 220 -8.21 13.99 1.83
C PHE A 220 -6.83 13.63 1.25
N SER A 221 -6.32 14.42 0.29
CA SER A 221 -5.11 14.09 -0.48
C SER A 221 -3.87 14.03 0.38
N ILE A 222 -3.65 15.01 1.23
CA ILE A 222 -2.39 15.15 1.99
C ILE A 222 -2.13 13.92 2.86
N MET A 223 -3.10 13.49 3.67
CA MET A 223 -2.94 12.32 4.52
C MET A 223 -2.85 11.03 3.72
N ALA A 224 -3.64 10.90 2.64
CA ALA A 224 -3.65 9.72 1.78
C ALA A 224 -2.35 9.54 1.01
N VAL A 225 -1.67 10.63 0.66
CA VAL A 225 -0.39 10.60 -0.07
C VAL A 225 0.81 10.50 0.87
N ALA A 226 0.82 11.24 2.00
CA ALA A 226 1.98 11.35 2.87
C ALA A 226 2.46 10.00 3.44
N GLY A 227 1.57 9.21 4.02
CA GLY A 227 1.93 7.93 4.63
C GLY A 227 2.57 6.94 3.62
N PRO A 228 1.87 6.57 2.53
CA PRO A 228 2.45 5.71 1.50
C PRO A 228 3.73 6.27 0.88
N THR A 229 3.81 7.57 0.62
CA THR A 229 4.99 8.19 0.02
C THR A 229 6.20 8.10 0.94
N CYS A 230 6.07 8.43 2.23
CA CYS A 230 7.15 8.31 3.20
C CYS A 230 7.65 6.86 3.29
N LEU A 231 6.75 5.88 3.36
CA LEU A 231 7.11 4.46 3.39
C LEU A 231 7.85 4.04 2.12
N ILE A 232 7.31 4.38 0.94
CA ILE A 232 7.89 3.98 -0.36
C ILE A 232 9.28 4.60 -0.56
N ILE A 233 9.43 5.89 -0.27
CA ILE A 233 10.72 6.57 -0.38
C ILE A 233 11.75 5.92 0.56
N SER A 234 11.38 5.65 1.81
CA SER A 234 12.28 4.99 2.76
C SER A 234 12.69 3.60 2.29
N THR A 235 11.73 2.76 1.90
CA THR A 235 12.04 1.41 1.44
C THR A 235 12.86 1.41 0.16
N PHE A 236 12.62 2.34 -0.74
CA PHE A 236 13.36 2.49 -1.98
C PHE A 236 14.84 2.89 -1.70
N ILE A 237 15.06 3.93 -0.88
CA ILE A 237 16.40 4.40 -0.53
C ILE A 237 17.18 3.31 0.20
N ILE A 238 16.59 2.69 1.20
CA ILE A 238 17.26 1.65 2.02
C ILE A 238 17.56 0.41 1.19
N ARG A 239 16.64 -0.03 0.33
CA ARG A 239 16.86 -1.18 -0.56
C ARG A 239 18.00 -0.92 -1.53
N ASN A 240 18.07 0.28 -2.09
CA ASN A 240 19.18 0.67 -2.97
C ASN A 240 20.52 0.74 -2.22
N HIS A 241 20.51 1.23 -0.97
CA HIS A 241 21.71 1.23 -0.13
C HIS A 241 22.18 -0.20 0.17
N ILE A 242 21.28 -1.12 0.55
CA ILE A 242 21.62 -2.54 0.74
C ILE A 242 22.18 -3.15 -0.55
N TYR A 243 21.59 -2.82 -1.70
CA TYR A 243 22.09 -3.31 -3.00
C TYR A 243 23.50 -2.83 -3.29
N ASN A 244 23.81 -1.56 -3.04
CA ASN A 244 25.13 -1.00 -3.28
C ASN A 244 26.21 -1.57 -2.34
N GLU A 245 25.85 -1.83 -1.07
CA GLU A 245 26.80 -2.34 -0.07
C GLU A 245 27.01 -3.87 -0.18
N PHE A 246 25.95 -4.64 -0.44
CA PHE A 246 25.99 -6.11 -0.32
C PHE A 246 25.53 -6.86 -1.57
N GLY A 247 24.97 -6.16 -2.55
CA GLY A 247 24.45 -6.76 -3.77
C GLY A 247 22.97 -7.21 -3.69
N SER A 248 22.52 -7.77 -4.84
CA SER A 248 21.10 -8.10 -5.06
C SER A 248 20.58 -9.19 -4.13
N ASN A 249 21.41 -10.13 -3.71
CA ASN A 249 21.01 -11.24 -2.83
C ASN A 249 20.51 -10.73 -1.48
N PHE A 250 21.17 -9.75 -0.91
CA PHE A 250 20.80 -9.13 0.34
C PHE A 250 19.57 -8.22 0.19
N ALA A 251 19.57 -7.37 -0.85
CA ALA A 251 18.45 -6.49 -1.13
C ALA A 251 17.16 -7.24 -1.45
N GLY A 252 17.26 -8.34 -2.21
CA GLY A 252 16.13 -9.21 -2.53
C GLY A 252 15.62 -9.99 -1.30
N SER A 253 16.52 -10.44 -0.42
CA SER A 253 16.14 -11.10 0.83
C SER A 253 15.42 -10.13 1.78
N TRP A 254 15.88 -8.88 1.85
CA TRP A 254 15.19 -7.84 2.60
C TRP A 254 13.80 -7.50 2.05
N GLU A 255 13.66 -7.41 0.73
CA GLU A 255 12.35 -7.24 0.07
C GLU A 255 11.41 -8.41 0.37
N ALA A 256 11.94 -9.64 0.34
CA ALA A 256 11.16 -10.84 0.65
C ALA A 256 10.70 -10.85 2.12
N MET A 257 11.52 -10.38 3.06
CA MET A 257 11.12 -10.21 4.47
C MET A 257 9.93 -9.26 4.62
N TRP A 258 9.94 -8.12 3.91
CA TRP A 258 8.80 -7.19 3.88
C TRP A 258 7.52 -7.84 3.36
N ARG A 259 7.62 -8.72 2.35
CA ARG A 259 6.46 -9.46 1.82
C ARG A 259 5.91 -10.47 2.81
N ILE A 260 6.78 -11.17 3.55
CA ILE A 260 6.36 -12.08 4.63
C ILE A 260 5.62 -11.28 5.70
N SER A 261 6.17 -10.15 6.16
CA SER A 261 5.50 -9.26 7.13
C SER A 261 4.14 -8.78 6.64
N ALA A 262 4.04 -8.36 5.38
CA ALA A 262 2.79 -7.87 4.81
C ALA A 262 1.68 -8.93 4.82
N ILE A 263 2.01 -10.22 4.73
CA ILE A 263 1.04 -11.32 4.72
C ILE A 263 0.35 -11.45 6.07
N TYR A 264 1.11 -11.62 7.16
CA TYR A 264 0.50 -11.82 8.48
C TYR A 264 -0.05 -10.53 9.10
N LEU A 265 0.52 -9.37 8.75
CA LEU A 265 0.00 -8.08 9.21
C LEU A 265 -1.30 -7.67 8.51
N LEU A 266 -1.59 -8.20 7.31
CA LEU A 266 -2.76 -7.81 6.55
C LEU A 266 -4.07 -8.00 7.35
N PHE A 267 -4.17 -9.07 8.12
CA PHE A 267 -5.35 -9.34 8.94
C PHE A 267 -5.58 -8.21 9.97
N LEU A 268 -4.54 -7.81 10.68
CA LEU A 268 -4.61 -6.73 11.68
C LEU A 268 -4.90 -5.38 11.03
N ILE A 269 -4.22 -5.07 9.91
CA ILE A 269 -4.43 -3.82 9.16
C ILE A 269 -5.88 -3.69 8.70
N THR A 270 -6.43 -4.78 8.16
CA THR A 270 -7.80 -4.80 7.67
C THR A 270 -8.80 -4.57 8.80
N THR A 271 -8.60 -5.27 9.93
CA THR A 271 -9.41 -5.08 11.13
C THR A 271 -9.34 -3.64 11.65
N PHE A 272 -8.16 -3.04 11.71
CA PHE A 272 -7.98 -1.66 12.15
C PHE A 272 -8.72 -0.66 11.27
N LYS A 273 -8.63 -0.81 9.95
CA LYS A 273 -9.33 0.06 9.01
C LYS A 273 -10.84 0.07 9.21
N PHE A 274 -11.44 -1.07 9.46
CA PHE A 274 -12.89 -1.19 9.64
C PHE A 274 -13.38 -0.86 11.05
N TYR A 275 -12.55 -1.05 12.06
CA TYR A 275 -12.93 -0.88 13.46
C TYR A 275 -12.46 0.45 14.06
N LEU A 276 -11.14 0.77 13.95
CA LEU A 276 -10.56 1.90 14.70
C LEU A 276 -11.09 3.25 14.23
N ILE A 277 -11.08 3.50 12.92
CA ILE A 277 -11.45 4.83 12.39
C ILE A 277 -12.89 5.21 12.76
N PRO A 278 -13.93 4.37 12.51
CA PRO A 278 -15.29 4.71 12.89
C PRO A 278 -15.49 4.78 14.40
N THR A 279 -14.78 3.98 15.17
CA THR A 279 -14.89 3.95 16.65
C THR A 279 -14.27 5.19 17.24
N PHE A 280 -13.02 5.48 16.93
CA PHE A 280 -12.28 6.63 17.50
C PHE A 280 -12.88 7.97 17.11
N SER A 281 -13.52 8.09 15.95
CA SER A 281 -14.18 9.33 15.53
C SER A 281 -15.33 9.77 16.46
N LYS A 282 -15.99 8.81 17.11
CA LYS A 282 -17.18 9.02 17.95
C LYS A 282 -16.89 9.16 19.45
N LEU A 283 -15.71 8.73 19.89
CA LEU A 283 -15.36 8.67 21.29
C LEU A 283 -14.82 10.04 21.78
N ASN A 284 -15.19 10.41 23.02
CA ASN A 284 -14.52 11.45 23.79
C ASN A 284 -13.20 10.94 24.37
N ASP A 285 -12.38 11.81 24.95
CA ASP A 285 -11.03 11.50 25.41
C ASP A 285 -11.00 10.34 26.41
N GLU A 286 -11.90 10.31 27.39
CA GLU A 286 -11.93 9.26 28.44
C GLU A 286 -12.23 7.88 27.86
N LYS A 287 -13.26 7.78 27.03
CA LYS A 287 -13.64 6.53 26.36
C LYS A 287 -12.59 6.13 25.34
N LEU A 288 -11.96 7.08 24.66
CA LEU A 288 -10.89 6.85 23.71
C LEU A 288 -9.67 6.22 24.41
N LYS A 289 -9.26 6.73 25.57
CA LYS A 289 -8.22 6.14 26.42
C LYS A 289 -8.53 4.68 26.73
N LEU A 290 -9.70 4.41 27.26
CA LEU A 290 -10.11 3.02 27.61
C LEU A 290 -10.11 2.10 26.40
N GLU A 291 -10.58 2.59 25.26
CA GLU A 291 -10.62 1.81 24.02
C GLU A 291 -9.21 1.49 23.47
N VAL A 292 -8.28 2.45 23.51
CA VAL A 292 -6.87 2.23 23.13
C VAL A 292 -6.26 1.11 23.98
N PHE A 293 -6.39 1.17 25.30
CA PHE A 293 -5.85 0.13 26.19
C PHE A 293 -6.52 -1.22 25.97
N LYS A 294 -7.83 -1.26 25.74
CA LYS A 294 -8.56 -2.48 25.39
C LYS A 294 -8.01 -3.11 24.10
N ILE A 295 -7.75 -2.30 23.08
CA ILE A 295 -7.18 -2.76 21.81
C ILE A 295 -5.77 -3.29 22.03
N TRP A 296 -4.91 -2.58 22.72
CA TRP A 296 -3.55 -3.05 23.05
C TRP A 296 -3.55 -4.36 23.83
N LYS A 297 -4.46 -4.51 24.80
CA LYS A 297 -4.62 -5.75 25.58
C LYS A 297 -4.90 -6.97 24.69
N VAL A 298 -5.55 -6.76 23.54
CA VAL A 298 -5.86 -7.82 22.57
C VAL A 298 -4.78 -7.96 21.51
N THR A 299 -4.35 -6.85 20.93
CA THR A 299 -3.43 -6.88 19.78
C THR A 299 -2.00 -7.27 20.15
N ILE A 300 -1.50 -6.86 21.34
CA ILE A 300 -0.14 -7.20 21.77
C ILE A 300 0.04 -8.73 21.91
N PRO A 301 -0.80 -9.48 22.65
CA PRO A 301 -0.66 -10.92 22.71
C PRO A 301 -0.79 -11.60 21.33
N ILE A 302 -1.74 -11.16 20.52
CA ILE A 302 -1.96 -11.74 19.18
C ILE A 302 -0.73 -11.57 18.30
N ILE A 303 -0.15 -10.35 18.21
CA ILE A 303 1.03 -10.13 17.37
C ILE A 303 2.26 -10.87 17.90
N ILE A 304 2.43 -10.98 19.22
CA ILE A 304 3.51 -11.76 19.83
C ILE A 304 3.38 -13.24 19.45
N ILE A 305 2.18 -13.83 19.57
CA ILE A 305 1.94 -15.23 19.19
C ILE A 305 2.24 -15.44 17.70
N ILE A 306 1.76 -14.54 16.83
CA ILE A 306 2.01 -14.62 15.38
C ILE A 306 3.51 -14.54 15.10
N THR A 307 4.22 -13.57 15.67
CA THR A 307 5.65 -13.37 15.40
C THR A 307 6.50 -14.51 15.94
N ILE A 308 6.17 -15.07 17.11
CA ILE A 308 6.81 -16.29 17.61
C ILE A 308 6.56 -17.46 16.65
N GLY A 309 5.33 -17.65 16.20
CA GLY A 309 5.00 -18.69 15.21
C GLY A 309 5.80 -18.54 13.93
N VAL A 310 5.87 -17.32 13.37
CA VAL A 310 6.68 -17.02 12.17
C VAL A 310 8.15 -17.30 12.42
N TYR A 311 8.70 -16.92 13.58
CA TYR A 311 10.10 -17.15 13.92
C TYR A 311 10.43 -18.64 14.01
N LEU A 312 9.59 -19.42 14.68
CA LEU A 312 9.78 -20.88 14.84
C LEU A 312 9.63 -21.63 13.51
N THR A 313 8.75 -21.15 12.62
CA THR A 313 8.50 -21.79 11.32
C THR A 313 9.22 -21.10 10.15
N LYS A 314 10.16 -20.20 10.40
CA LYS A 314 10.82 -19.36 9.39
C LYS A 314 11.39 -20.14 8.20
N ASN A 315 12.06 -21.25 8.45
CA ASN A 315 12.66 -22.08 7.40
C ASN A 315 11.56 -22.72 6.52
N VAL A 316 10.49 -23.21 7.13
CA VAL A 316 9.33 -23.75 6.41
C VAL A 316 8.66 -22.67 5.56
N ILE A 317 8.52 -21.46 6.11
CA ILE A 317 7.97 -20.31 5.39
C ILE A 317 8.84 -19.95 4.19
N ILE A 318 10.18 -19.92 4.35
CA ILE A 318 11.11 -19.64 3.28
C ILE A 318 11.00 -20.71 2.17
N ASP A 319 10.98 -21.98 2.53
CA ASP A 319 10.90 -23.08 1.55
C ASP A 319 9.54 -23.10 0.80
N ILE A 320 8.44 -22.86 1.51
CA ILE A 320 7.11 -22.86 0.90
C ILE A 320 6.85 -21.60 0.05
N LEU A 321 7.14 -20.41 0.59
CA LEU A 321 6.79 -19.14 -0.06
C LEU A 321 7.87 -18.59 -1.01
N LEU A 322 9.12 -18.98 -0.81
CA LEU A 322 10.28 -18.48 -1.54
C LEU A 322 11.10 -19.64 -2.12
N SER A 323 12.42 -19.55 -2.03
CA SER A 323 13.39 -20.60 -2.39
C SER A 323 14.56 -20.61 -1.40
N LYS A 324 15.44 -21.62 -1.49
CA LYS A 324 16.62 -21.74 -0.60
C LYS A 324 17.60 -20.56 -0.72
N GLU A 325 17.57 -19.82 -1.81
CA GLU A 325 18.41 -18.62 -2.01
C GLU A 325 18.13 -17.51 -0.99
N PHE A 326 16.93 -17.52 -0.38
CA PHE A 326 16.50 -16.52 0.58
C PHE A 326 16.91 -16.83 2.03
N ILE A 327 17.88 -17.73 2.25
CA ILE A 327 18.37 -18.10 3.59
C ILE A 327 18.86 -16.91 4.41
N LEU A 328 19.31 -15.82 3.73
CA LEU A 328 19.74 -14.58 4.37
C LEU A 328 18.64 -13.90 5.19
N ILE A 329 17.36 -14.21 4.97
CA ILE A 329 16.24 -13.77 5.79
C ILE A 329 16.46 -14.18 7.25
N ASN A 330 17.06 -15.34 7.50
CA ASN A 330 17.31 -15.84 8.85
C ASN A 330 18.16 -14.90 9.70
N THR A 331 19.01 -14.07 9.09
CA THR A 331 19.87 -13.13 9.80
C THR A 331 19.12 -11.88 10.26
N ILE A 332 18.08 -11.46 9.52
CA ILE A 332 17.35 -10.20 9.76
C ILE A 332 15.99 -10.40 10.42
N ILE A 333 15.42 -11.61 10.37
CA ILE A 333 14.03 -11.87 10.75
C ILE A 333 13.75 -11.54 12.23
N PHE A 334 14.67 -11.80 13.14
CA PHE A 334 14.45 -11.60 14.57
C PHE A 334 14.12 -10.14 14.92
N PHE A 335 15.01 -9.21 14.59
CA PHE A 335 14.76 -7.79 14.84
C PHE A 335 13.63 -7.21 14.01
N HIS A 336 13.40 -7.75 12.80
CA HIS A 336 12.28 -7.32 11.98
C HIS A 336 10.93 -7.66 12.64
N LEU A 337 10.80 -8.88 13.17
CA LEU A 337 9.59 -9.29 13.90
C LEU A 337 9.38 -8.48 15.19
N LEU A 338 10.43 -8.15 15.94
CA LEU A 338 10.33 -7.25 17.08
C LEU A 338 9.83 -5.86 16.68
N GLY A 339 10.31 -5.35 15.53
CA GLY A 339 9.82 -4.10 14.95
C GLY A 339 8.34 -4.17 14.61
N ASP A 340 7.87 -5.27 14.04
CA ASP A 340 6.45 -5.44 13.68
C ASP A 340 5.53 -5.47 14.90
N ILE A 341 5.98 -6.02 16.04
CA ILE A 341 5.21 -5.97 17.30
C ILE A 341 4.96 -4.51 17.72
N ILE A 342 5.98 -3.67 17.64
CA ILE A 342 5.86 -2.26 18.03
C ILE A 342 5.06 -1.47 16.98
N LYS A 343 5.30 -1.71 15.70
CA LYS A 343 4.60 -1.11 14.56
C LYS A 343 3.09 -1.20 14.68
N ILE A 344 2.55 -2.36 15.02
CA ILE A 344 1.10 -2.55 15.18
C ILE A 344 0.55 -1.60 16.25
N ASN A 345 1.29 -1.41 17.34
CA ASN A 345 0.87 -0.52 18.42
C ASN A 345 0.98 0.95 18.03
N CYS A 346 1.98 1.34 17.22
CA CYS A 346 2.06 2.66 16.61
C CYS A 346 0.85 2.93 15.69
N TRP A 347 0.40 1.92 14.93
CA TRP A 347 -0.77 2.07 14.06
C TRP A 347 -2.06 2.34 14.82
N VAL A 348 -2.24 1.78 16.02
CA VAL A 348 -3.39 2.12 16.88
C VAL A 348 -3.40 3.62 17.17
N LEU A 349 -2.27 4.19 17.58
CA LEU A 349 -2.16 5.63 17.87
C LEU A 349 -2.27 6.50 16.61
N GLY A 350 -1.65 6.08 15.51
CA GLY A 350 -1.76 6.78 14.21
C GLY A 350 -3.20 6.86 13.71
N ASN A 351 -4.02 5.83 13.94
CA ASN A 351 -5.44 5.85 13.59
C ASN A 351 -6.27 6.88 14.40
N ILE A 352 -5.80 7.32 15.56
CA ILE A 352 -6.43 8.44 16.29
C ILE A 352 -6.30 9.73 15.45
N MET A 353 -5.10 10.03 14.91
CA MET A 353 -4.88 11.20 14.05
C MET A 353 -5.79 11.17 12.83
N ILE A 354 -5.90 10.02 12.17
CA ILE A 354 -6.75 9.84 10.99
C ILE A 354 -8.22 10.07 11.37
N SER A 355 -8.69 9.47 12.47
CA SER A 355 -10.09 9.55 12.90
C SER A 355 -10.51 10.95 13.34
N LYS A 356 -9.56 11.72 13.90
CA LYS A 356 -9.77 13.11 14.35
C LYS A 356 -9.40 14.14 13.27
N ALA A 357 -9.00 13.70 12.07
CA ALA A 357 -8.56 14.54 10.95
C ALA A 357 -7.38 15.46 11.30
N ASP A 358 -6.49 15.03 12.21
CA ASP A 358 -5.26 15.74 12.55
C ASP A 358 -4.18 15.50 11.49
N THR A 359 -4.36 16.16 10.35
CA THR A 359 -3.49 16.01 9.17
C THR A 359 -2.06 16.43 9.45
N LYS A 360 -1.88 17.55 10.21
CA LYS A 360 -0.54 18.09 10.46
C LYS A 360 0.31 17.12 11.26
N SER A 361 -0.22 16.66 12.39
CA SER A 361 0.52 15.71 13.24
C SER A 361 0.76 14.39 12.52
N PHE A 362 -0.24 13.87 11.79
CA PHE A 362 -0.07 12.65 10.99
C PHE A 362 1.11 12.76 10.02
N VAL A 363 1.16 13.83 9.21
CA VAL A 363 2.24 14.04 8.23
C VAL A 363 3.59 14.19 8.92
N LEU A 364 3.68 14.94 10.02
CA LEU A 364 4.93 15.10 10.77
C LEU A 364 5.45 13.77 11.30
N PHE A 365 4.60 12.92 11.86
CA PHE A 365 5.00 11.60 12.34
C PHE A 365 5.38 10.63 11.22
N GLN A 366 4.77 10.74 10.02
CA GLN A 366 5.20 9.95 8.86
C GLN A 366 6.61 10.37 8.38
N ILE A 367 6.88 11.68 8.34
CA ILE A 367 8.20 12.21 7.96
C ILE A 367 9.24 11.83 9.03
N GLU A 368 8.90 11.98 10.30
CA GLU A 368 9.78 11.59 11.42
C GLU A 368 10.18 10.11 11.32
N TRP A 369 9.20 9.20 11.21
CA TRP A 369 9.47 7.79 11.07
C TRP A 369 10.34 7.48 9.84
N SER A 370 10.03 8.08 8.70
CA SER A 370 10.77 7.90 7.45
C SER A 370 12.23 8.36 7.57
N ALA A 371 12.45 9.55 8.13
CA ALA A 371 13.77 10.11 8.32
C ALA A 371 14.61 9.27 9.29
N LEU A 372 14.04 8.88 10.43
CA LEU A 372 14.73 8.03 11.41
C LEU A 372 15.09 6.68 10.80
N PHE A 373 14.18 6.05 10.06
CA PHE A 373 14.43 4.74 9.45
C PHE A 373 15.57 4.81 8.42
N ILE A 374 15.60 5.85 7.58
CA ILE A 374 16.70 6.05 6.64
C ILE A 374 18.02 6.29 7.38
N ILE A 375 18.06 7.25 8.31
CA ILE A 375 19.28 7.62 9.04
C ILE A 375 19.85 6.42 9.80
N PHE A 376 19.01 5.73 10.58
CA PHE A 376 19.47 4.57 11.33
C PHE A 376 19.85 3.39 10.45
N SER A 377 19.21 3.21 9.28
CA SER A 377 19.63 2.18 8.35
C SER A 377 21.05 2.40 7.85
N TYR A 378 21.41 3.62 7.48
CA TYR A 378 22.78 3.94 7.08
C TYR A 378 23.79 3.73 8.23
N ILE A 379 23.45 4.19 9.44
CA ILE A 379 24.34 4.05 10.61
C ILE A 379 24.52 2.57 10.97
N PHE A 380 23.44 1.83 11.15
CA PHE A 380 23.52 0.46 11.66
C PHE A 380 23.96 -0.55 10.61
N ILE A 381 23.71 -0.32 9.32
CA ILE A 381 24.30 -1.12 8.25
C ILE A 381 25.83 -1.00 8.29
N ASN A 382 26.39 0.19 8.47
CA ASN A 382 27.83 0.39 8.59
C ASN A 382 28.46 -0.28 9.83
N ILE A 383 27.69 -0.37 10.95
CA ILE A 383 28.20 -0.94 12.20
C ILE A 383 28.02 -2.46 12.27
N TYR A 384 26.84 -2.94 11.86
CA TYR A 384 26.41 -4.34 12.07
C TYR A 384 26.23 -5.12 10.75
N GLY A 385 26.63 -4.53 9.63
CA GLY A 385 26.41 -5.13 8.32
C GLY A 385 24.92 -5.28 7.98
N PHE A 386 24.56 -6.31 7.27
CA PHE A 386 23.19 -6.53 6.79
C PHE A 386 22.14 -6.61 7.92
N VAL A 387 22.49 -7.17 9.06
CA VAL A 387 21.59 -7.24 10.23
C VAL A 387 21.19 -5.84 10.71
N GLY A 388 22.07 -4.85 10.50
CA GLY A 388 21.82 -3.46 10.87
C GLY A 388 20.52 -2.89 10.31
N VAL A 389 20.04 -3.35 9.13
CA VAL A 389 18.79 -2.86 8.57
C VAL A 389 17.57 -3.25 9.41
N SER A 390 17.56 -4.44 9.99
CA SER A 390 16.45 -4.88 10.85
C SER A 390 16.57 -4.33 12.28
N ILE A 391 17.78 -4.10 12.76
CA ILE A 391 18.03 -3.37 14.01
C ILE A 391 17.52 -1.93 13.87
N SER A 392 17.82 -1.25 12.75
CA SER A 392 17.34 0.10 12.48
C SER A 392 15.81 0.17 12.46
N TYR A 393 15.16 -0.80 11.81
CA TYR A 393 13.72 -0.92 11.78
C TYR A 393 13.11 -1.03 13.19
N PHE A 394 13.64 -1.91 14.02
CA PHE A 394 13.21 -2.11 15.38
C PHE A 394 13.39 -0.85 16.24
N ILE A 395 14.58 -0.23 16.21
CA ILE A 395 14.87 0.99 16.98
C ILE A 395 14.03 2.17 16.51
N THR A 396 13.84 2.31 15.20
CA THR A 396 12.94 3.34 14.64
C THR A 396 11.54 3.21 15.22
N TYR A 397 10.98 2.00 15.29
CA TYR A 397 9.65 1.82 15.86
C TYR A 397 9.60 2.02 17.36
N ILE A 398 10.67 1.74 18.13
CA ILE A 398 10.76 2.08 19.56
C ILE A 398 10.66 3.60 19.73
N ILE A 399 11.48 4.35 18.99
CA ILE A 399 11.49 5.81 19.09
C ILE A 399 10.15 6.40 18.65
N HIS A 400 9.65 5.97 17.50
CA HIS A 400 8.36 6.40 16.97
C HIS A 400 7.21 6.13 17.97
N PHE A 401 7.17 4.94 18.57
CA PHE A 401 6.19 4.61 19.61
C PHE A 401 6.32 5.50 20.83
N SER A 402 7.54 5.75 21.27
CA SER A 402 7.81 6.64 22.40
C SER A 402 7.36 8.07 22.14
N LEU A 403 7.64 8.60 20.94
CA LEU A 403 7.21 9.94 20.53
C LEU A 403 5.69 10.03 20.39
N LEU A 404 5.02 9.01 19.85
CA LEU A 404 3.56 8.95 19.81
C LEU A 404 2.95 8.94 21.22
N ASN A 405 3.53 8.18 22.16
CA ASN A 405 3.09 8.17 23.56
C ASN A 405 3.31 9.52 24.25
N LEU A 406 4.42 10.19 23.98
CA LEU A 406 4.69 11.55 24.48
C LEU A 406 3.67 12.55 23.91
N TYR A 407 3.34 12.47 22.62
CA TYR A 407 2.33 13.29 22.00
C TYR A 407 0.96 13.09 22.65
N TYR A 408 0.56 11.84 22.86
CA TYR A 408 -0.71 11.49 23.51
C TYR A 408 -0.63 11.38 25.04
N ARG A 409 0.45 11.91 25.69
CA ARG A 409 0.63 11.75 27.15
C ARG A 409 -0.55 12.25 27.98
N LYS A 410 -1.16 13.39 27.58
CA LYS A 410 -2.33 13.96 28.28
C LYS A 410 -3.59 13.10 28.13
N LEU A 411 -3.71 12.40 27.00
CA LEU A 411 -4.83 11.51 26.73
C LEU A 411 -4.67 10.18 27.46
N LEU A 412 -3.48 9.58 27.41
CA LEU A 412 -3.26 8.19 27.82
C LEU A 412 -2.79 8.05 29.26
N TRP A 413 -1.91 8.96 29.72
CA TRP A 413 -1.13 8.74 30.94
C TRP A 413 -1.43 9.75 32.05
N ILE A 414 -1.87 10.95 31.71
CA ILE A 414 -2.19 11.97 32.72
C ILE A 414 -3.69 11.94 32.98
N ASN A 415 -4.09 11.59 34.21
CA ASN A 415 -5.49 11.71 34.61
C ASN A 415 -5.85 13.21 34.63
N LYS A 416 -6.92 13.59 33.94
CA LYS A 416 -7.57 14.86 34.22
C LYS A 416 -8.27 14.70 35.59
N ASN A 417 -7.64 15.25 36.65
CA ASN A 417 -8.35 15.49 37.92
C ASN A 417 -9.51 16.42 37.66
#